data_db99e85138e24368542d69f18f1e9ced
#
_entry.id   db99e85138e24368542d69f18f1e9ced
#
_cell.length_a   1.000
_cell.length_b   1.000
_cell.length_c   1.000
_cell.angle_alpha   90.00
_cell.angle_beta   90.00
_cell.angle_gamma   90.00
#
_symmetry.space_group_name_H-M   'P 1'
#
loop_
_entity.id
_entity.type
_entity.pdbx_description
1 polymer ?
#
loop_
_entity_poly.entity_id
_entity_poly.type
_entity_poly.pdbx_seq_one_letter_code
_entity_poly.pdbx_strand_id
1 'polypeptide(L)'
;MEERGQWSNKLEFVLSVAGSIIGLGNMWRFPYLCYKNGGGAFLIPYLIFLFTCGVPVFLLEVALGQYTSEGGITCWRKISPLFEGLGYGTQVIVTLLNFYYIIVLAWGIFYLSFSFSWDLPWSSCNNTWNTGFPQALTKWARSMGTWPCVCSSPGWVRGGLRGSSGVRDGCYVVIILVVYFTATFPYVMLIVLLIRGLTLPGAGIGIQFYLYPDLGRLADPQVWMDAGTQIFFSYAICLGSLTALGSYNKYNNNCYRDCMALCFLNSGTSFVAGFAIFSILGFMSYEQNVPISEVAESGPGLAFIAYPRAVSMMPLSPLWAALFFIMIVFLGLDSQFVCVESLVTAIVDMYPAVFRRKYRRELFLLAVVLVSFLMGLVMLMEGGMYVFQLFDYYAASGMCLLFMSIFETVCIAWVYGADRFYDNIEDMIGYRPGPYIKCCWLFFSPATCIGTFAFSLIKYTPLKYNNEYVYPWWGYVIGWLLALSSMVCIPLWMVYKISTTQGTLRERIQLLIRPSDDLPKTKREQERLLAIFAPEVDTTKTTNGYFPVSEADSNL
;
A
#
# COMPACT_ATOMS: atom_id res chain seq x y z
N MET A 1 -8.90 -30.35 -2.02
CA MET A 1 -8.26 -29.04 -1.96
C MET A 1 -9.21 -28.13 -1.23
N GLU A 2 -8.72 -27.29 -0.32
CA GLU A 2 -9.57 -26.32 0.35
C GLU A 2 -9.93 -25.21 -0.64
N GLU A 3 -11.21 -24.80 -0.66
CA GLU A 3 -11.69 -23.70 -1.49
C GLU A 3 -11.07 -22.38 -1.04
N ARG A 4 -10.93 -21.44 -1.97
CA ARG A 4 -10.45 -20.09 -1.66
C ARG A 4 -11.53 -19.37 -0.83
N GLY A 5 -11.12 -18.80 0.31
CA GLY A 5 -12.04 -18.02 1.14
C GLY A 5 -12.56 -16.76 0.42
N GLN A 6 -13.74 -16.32 0.83
CA GLN A 6 -14.33 -15.04 0.42
C GLN A 6 -14.69 -14.22 1.66
N TRP A 7 -14.73 -12.88 1.52
CA TRP A 7 -15.22 -12.02 2.59
C TRP A 7 -16.65 -12.37 2.96
N SER A 8 -16.91 -12.56 4.24
CA SER A 8 -18.27 -12.84 4.71
C SER A 8 -19.16 -11.60 4.63
N ASN A 9 -18.59 -10.43 4.93
CA ASN A 9 -19.25 -9.15 4.92
C ASN A 9 -18.46 -8.09 4.15
N LYS A 10 -19.17 -7.14 3.54
CA LYS A 10 -18.59 -5.97 2.89
C LYS A 10 -17.72 -5.13 3.83
N LEU A 11 -18.12 -5.01 5.11
CA LEU A 11 -17.37 -4.28 6.13
C LEU A 11 -15.98 -4.87 6.38
N GLU A 12 -15.84 -6.19 6.33
CA GLU A 12 -14.54 -6.85 6.47
C GLU A 12 -13.56 -6.42 5.36
N PHE A 13 -14.03 -6.39 4.12
CA PHE A 13 -13.22 -5.87 3.00
C PHE A 13 -12.81 -4.42 3.21
N VAL A 14 -13.79 -3.54 3.50
CA VAL A 14 -13.52 -2.10 3.65
C VAL A 14 -12.56 -1.83 4.81
N LEU A 15 -12.73 -2.51 5.95
CA LEU A 15 -11.83 -2.33 7.10
C LEU A 15 -10.44 -2.92 6.87
N SER A 16 -10.34 -4.08 6.21
CA SER A 16 -9.04 -4.68 5.88
C SER A 16 -8.25 -3.82 4.90
N VAL A 17 -8.92 -3.26 3.89
CA VAL A 17 -8.27 -2.34 2.96
C VAL A 17 -7.94 -1.02 3.65
N ALA A 18 -8.85 -0.46 4.47
CA ALA A 18 -8.59 0.76 5.23
C ALA A 18 -7.39 0.59 6.17
N GLY A 19 -7.32 -0.51 6.93
CA GLY A 19 -6.18 -0.83 7.81
C GLY A 19 -4.86 -1.02 7.03
N SER A 20 -4.94 -1.52 5.78
CA SER A 20 -3.77 -1.67 4.92
C SER A 20 -3.21 -0.33 4.44
N ILE A 21 -4.09 0.57 3.95
CA ILE A 21 -3.67 1.83 3.31
C ILE A 21 -3.47 2.96 4.32
N ILE A 22 -4.21 2.96 5.45
CA ILE A 22 -4.08 3.97 6.50
C ILE A 22 -3.08 3.45 7.53
N GLY A 23 -1.83 3.68 7.25
CA GLY A 23 -0.71 3.19 8.03
C GLY A 23 0.27 4.29 8.40
N LEU A 24 1.51 3.89 8.63
CA LEU A 24 2.62 4.78 8.97
C LEU A 24 2.89 5.82 7.86
N GLY A 25 2.56 5.50 6.62
CA GLY A 25 2.69 6.41 5.49
C GLY A 25 1.89 7.72 5.66
N ASN A 26 0.72 7.66 6.29
CA ASN A 26 -0.16 8.82 6.51
C ASN A 26 0.29 9.66 7.72
N MET A 27 0.74 8.98 8.79
CA MET A 27 1.04 9.62 10.07
C MET A 27 2.47 10.10 10.19
N TRP A 28 3.41 9.43 9.55
CA TRP A 28 4.83 9.75 9.62
C TRP A 28 5.33 10.35 8.30
N ARG A 29 5.16 9.62 7.18
CA ARG A 29 5.81 9.97 5.91
C ARG A 29 5.19 11.19 5.25
N PHE A 30 3.87 11.31 5.26
CA PHE A 30 3.19 12.45 4.65
C PHE A 30 3.56 13.79 5.33
N PRO A 31 3.46 13.96 6.68
CA PRO A 31 3.86 15.21 7.31
C PRO A 31 5.35 15.52 7.15
N TYR A 32 6.20 14.47 7.18
CA TYR A 32 7.61 14.62 6.93
C TYR A 32 7.89 15.19 5.53
N LEU A 33 7.26 14.63 4.49
CA LEU A 33 7.43 15.12 3.12
C LEU A 33 6.86 16.52 2.93
N CYS A 34 5.75 16.86 3.56
CA CYS A 34 5.26 18.24 3.62
C CYS A 34 6.29 19.17 4.25
N TYR A 35 6.87 18.79 5.39
CA TYR A 35 7.88 19.58 6.09
C TYR A 35 9.13 19.79 5.24
N LYS A 36 9.68 18.72 4.66
CA LYS A 36 10.85 18.72 3.79
C LYS A 36 10.69 19.63 2.56
N ASN A 37 9.50 19.63 1.97
CA ASN A 37 9.20 20.25 0.69
C ASN A 37 8.52 21.64 0.80
N GLY A 38 8.61 22.30 1.95
CA GLY A 38 8.11 23.67 2.12
C GLY A 38 6.61 23.78 2.40
N GLY A 39 6.06 22.84 3.15
CA GLY A 39 4.69 22.89 3.65
C GLY A 39 3.64 22.79 2.56
N GLY A 40 2.79 23.82 2.43
CA GLY A 40 1.64 23.84 1.52
C GLY A 40 1.95 23.65 0.04
N ALA A 41 3.18 23.97 -0.40
CA ALA A 41 3.58 23.74 -1.79
C ALA A 41 3.54 22.26 -2.18
N PHE A 42 3.87 21.35 -1.26
CA PHE A 42 3.81 19.91 -1.48
C PHE A 42 2.39 19.39 -1.76
N LEU A 43 1.36 20.04 -1.22
CA LEU A 43 -0.03 19.62 -1.41
C LEU A 43 -0.49 19.72 -2.87
N ILE A 44 0.09 20.62 -3.66
CA ILE A 44 -0.28 20.80 -5.08
C ILE A 44 0.07 19.56 -5.91
N PRO A 45 1.35 19.13 -6.01
CA PRO A 45 1.68 17.90 -6.73
C PRO A 45 1.05 16.66 -6.08
N TYR A 46 0.89 16.61 -4.75
CA TYR A 46 0.20 15.53 -4.08
C TYR A 46 -1.24 15.34 -4.60
N LEU A 47 -2.03 16.42 -4.71
CA LEU A 47 -3.39 16.36 -5.26
C LEU A 47 -3.40 15.98 -6.76
N ILE A 48 -2.45 16.48 -7.54
CA ILE A 48 -2.32 16.10 -8.94
C ILE A 48 -2.08 14.59 -9.06
N PHE A 49 -1.11 14.03 -8.33
CA PHE A 49 -0.87 12.59 -8.33
C PHE A 49 -2.04 11.79 -7.75
N LEU A 50 -2.73 12.30 -6.75
CA LEU A 50 -3.92 11.67 -6.19
C LEU A 50 -4.98 11.42 -7.27
N PHE A 51 -5.32 12.45 -8.02
CA PHE A 51 -6.37 12.35 -9.02
C PHE A 51 -5.88 11.69 -10.32
N THR A 52 -4.66 11.88 -10.75
CA THR A 52 -4.17 11.30 -12.00
C THR A 52 -3.71 9.84 -11.88
N CYS A 53 -3.17 9.45 -10.73
CA CYS A 53 -2.61 8.12 -10.50
C CYS A 53 -3.25 7.39 -9.32
N GLY A 54 -3.33 8.01 -8.15
CA GLY A 54 -3.77 7.39 -6.91
C GLY A 54 -5.12 6.70 -7.03
N VAL A 55 -6.18 7.47 -7.24
CA VAL A 55 -7.54 6.96 -7.36
C VAL A 55 -7.70 6.01 -8.56
N PRO A 56 -7.22 6.34 -9.78
CA PRO A 56 -7.38 5.47 -10.93
C PRO A 56 -6.68 4.12 -10.78
N VAL A 57 -5.42 4.10 -10.33
CA VAL A 57 -4.64 2.84 -10.23
C VAL A 57 -5.13 2.01 -9.04
N PHE A 58 -5.53 2.64 -7.94
CA PHE A 58 -6.17 1.96 -6.82
C PHE A 58 -7.41 1.17 -7.25
N LEU A 59 -8.30 1.83 -8.01
CA LEU A 59 -9.48 1.14 -8.57
C LEU A 59 -9.08 0.03 -9.54
N LEU A 60 -8.04 0.24 -10.36
CA LEU A 60 -7.55 -0.75 -11.30
C LEU A 60 -7.16 -2.05 -10.57
N GLU A 61 -6.33 -1.97 -9.53
CA GLU A 61 -5.84 -3.14 -8.81
C GLU A 61 -6.96 -3.87 -8.05
N VAL A 62 -7.85 -3.14 -7.37
CA VAL A 62 -8.98 -3.76 -6.66
C VAL A 62 -9.95 -4.42 -7.65
N ALA A 63 -10.28 -3.75 -8.75
CA ALA A 63 -11.16 -4.31 -9.78
C ALA A 63 -10.53 -5.51 -10.48
N LEU A 64 -9.20 -5.46 -10.73
CA LEU A 64 -8.44 -6.58 -11.29
C LEU A 64 -8.50 -7.82 -10.39
N GLY A 65 -8.27 -7.64 -9.08
CA GLY A 65 -8.38 -8.72 -8.10
C GLY A 65 -9.79 -9.30 -8.04
N GLN A 66 -10.83 -8.46 -7.98
CA GLN A 66 -12.22 -8.88 -7.93
C GLN A 66 -12.66 -9.61 -9.20
N TYR A 67 -12.23 -9.12 -10.39
CA TYR A 67 -12.57 -9.72 -11.68
C TYR A 67 -11.91 -11.09 -11.88
N THR A 68 -10.63 -11.20 -11.55
CA THR A 68 -9.87 -12.44 -11.78
C THR A 68 -10.02 -13.47 -10.66
N SER A 69 -10.43 -13.04 -9.46
CA SER A 69 -10.44 -13.85 -8.22
C SER A 69 -9.10 -14.53 -7.94
N GLU A 70 -7.99 -13.88 -8.29
CA GLU A 70 -6.63 -14.41 -8.18
C GLU A 70 -5.71 -13.45 -7.45
N GLY A 71 -4.59 -13.99 -6.89
CA GLY A 71 -3.56 -13.19 -6.23
C GLY A 71 -2.70 -12.38 -7.20
N GLY A 72 -1.78 -11.58 -6.64
CA GLY A 72 -1.01 -10.57 -7.36
C GLY A 72 -0.10 -11.06 -8.50
N ILE A 73 0.17 -12.37 -8.65
CA ILE A 73 0.94 -12.90 -9.78
C ILE A 73 0.02 -13.53 -10.83
N THR A 74 -0.86 -14.41 -10.38
CA THR A 74 -1.73 -15.21 -11.26
C THR A 74 -2.77 -14.37 -11.96
N CYS A 75 -3.19 -13.23 -11.40
CA CYS A 75 -4.09 -12.30 -12.08
C CYS A 75 -3.48 -11.76 -13.39
N TRP A 76 -2.21 -11.38 -13.38
CA TRP A 76 -1.52 -10.89 -14.58
C TRP A 76 -1.36 -11.99 -15.63
N ARG A 77 -1.10 -13.24 -15.20
CA ARG A 77 -1.07 -14.40 -16.09
C ARG A 77 -2.40 -14.58 -16.82
N LYS A 78 -3.52 -14.40 -16.13
CA LYS A 78 -4.87 -14.52 -16.74
C LYS A 78 -5.20 -13.36 -17.70
N ILE A 79 -4.79 -12.14 -17.39
CA ILE A 79 -5.05 -10.96 -18.22
C ILE A 79 -4.12 -10.94 -19.43
N SER A 80 -2.81 -11.11 -19.23
CA SER A 80 -1.81 -11.15 -20.29
C SER A 80 -0.57 -11.91 -19.81
N PRO A 81 -0.32 -13.14 -20.28
CA PRO A 81 0.85 -13.93 -19.89
C PRO A 81 2.19 -13.22 -20.11
N LEU A 82 2.25 -12.26 -21.07
CA LEU A 82 3.44 -11.46 -21.35
C LEU A 82 3.81 -10.56 -20.17
N PHE A 83 2.82 -10.07 -19.44
CA PHE A 83 2.97 -9.12 -18.32
C PHE A 83 2.96 -9.79 -16.93
N GLU A 84 3.01 -11.11 -16.85
CA GLU A 84 3.09 -11.83 -15.56
C GLU A 84 4.31 -11.42 -14.72
N GLY A 85 5.37 -10.89 -15.36
CA GLY A 85 6.53 -10.29 -14.70
C GLY A 85 6.21 -9.14 -13.75
N LEU A 86 5.09 -8.42 -13.97
CA LEU A 86 4.56 -7.42 -13.04
C LEU A 86 4.30 -8.04 -11.66
N GLY A 87 3.60 -9.18 -11.65
CA GLY A 87 3.31 -9.87 -10.40
C GLY A 87 4.57 -10.32 -9.65
N TYR A 88 5.59 -10.79 -10.34
CA TYR A 88 6.87 -11.12 -9.70
C TYR A 88 7.57 -9.88 -9.15
N GLY A 89 7.62 -8.80 -9.92
CA GLY A 89 8.23 -7.55 -9.48
C GLY A 89 7.55 -6.95 -8.25
N THR A 90 6.22 -6.94 -8.20
CA THR A 90 5.48 -6.46 -7.04
C THR A 90 5.73 -7.32 -5.79
N GLN A 91 5.85 -8.65 -5.93
CA GLN A 91 6.16 -9.53 -4.80
C GLN A 91 7.61 -9.38 -4.30
N VAL A 92 8.56 -9.03 -5.17
CA VAL A 92 9.92 -8.65 -4.75
C VAL A 92 9.87 -7.39 -3.90
N ILE A 93 9.15 -6.35 -4.34
CA ILE A 93 8.99 -5.10 -3.57
C ILE A 93 8.37 -5.38 -2.19
N VAL A 94 7.29 -6.17 -2.13
CA VAL A 94 6.62 -6.54 -0.86
C VAL A 94 7.54 -7.32 0.07
N THR A 95 8.35 -8.23 -0.48
CA THR A 95 9.32 -8.99 0.31
C THR A 95 10.36 -8.07 0.95
N LEU A 96 10.90 -7.13 0.17
CA LEU A 96 11.86 -6.15 0.68
C LEU A 96 11.21 -5.18 1.68
N LEU A 97 9.95 -4.79 1.45
CA LEU A 97 9.17 -3.96 2.37
C LEU A 97 9.00 -4.67 3.73
N ASN A 98 8.66 -5.95 3.73
CA ASN A 98 8.48 -6.73 4.96
C ASN A 98 9.76 -6.76 5.83
N PHE A 99 10.96 -6.67 5.24
CA PHE A 99 12.22 -6.70 5.98
C PHE A 99 12.45 -5.44 6.83
N TYR A 100 12.10 -4.27 6.32
CA TYR A 100 12.37 -3.04 7.06
C TYR A 100 11.15 -2.45 7.78
N TYR A 101 9.94 -2.71 7.31
CA TYR A 101 8.73 -2.15 7.91
C TYR A 101 8.49 -2.68 9.35
N ILE A 102 8.81 -3.96 9.60
CA ILE A 102 8.72 -4.56 10.94
C ILE A 102 9.64 -3.88 11.96
N ILE A 103 10.76 -3.30 11.50
CA ILE A 103 11.71 -2.59 12.38
C ILE A 103 11.08 -1.30 12.92
N VAL A 104 10.31 -0.59 12.11
CA VAL A 104 9.58 0.60 12.57
C VAL A 104 8.59 0.25 13.68
N LEU A 105 7.92 -0.90 13.55
CA LEU A 105 7.04 -1.43 14.61
C LEU A 105 7.81 -1.80 15.86
N ALA A 106 8.96 -2.43 15.72
CA ALA A 106 9.83 -2.78 16.84
C ALA A 106 10.25 -1.51 17.61
N TRP A 107 10.60 -0.43 16.90
CA TRP A 107 10.85 0.87 17.53
C TRP A 107 9.62 1.42 18.23
N GLY A 108 8.45 1.34 17.62
CA GLY A 108 7.19 1.77 18.22
C GLY A 108 6.91 1.06 19.54
N ILE A 109 7.09 -0.26 19.61
CA ILE A 109 6.92 -1.07 20.84
C ILE A 109 7.99 -0.72 21.89
N PHE A 110 9.22 -0.49 21.45
CA PHE A 110 10.31 -0.07 22.34
C PHE A 110 9.98 1.27 23.02
N TYR A 111 9.62 2.29 22.25
CA TYR A 111 9.22 3.58 22.81
C TYR A 111 7.98 3.46 23.69
N LEU A 112 7.00 2.63 23.31
CA LEU A 112 5.82 2.37 24.13
C LEU A 112 6.19 1.79 25.49
N SER A 113 7.13 0.84 25.54
CA SER A 113 7.57 0.20 26.78
C SER A 113 8.17 1.21 27.77
N PHE A 114 8.90 2.20 27.26
CA PHE A 114 9.48 3.26 28.07
C PHE A 114 8.54 4.43 28.35
N SER A 115 7.41 4.51 27.66
CA SER A 115 6.41 5.58 27.88
C SER A 115 5.71 5.50 29.23
N PHE A 116 5.76 4.35 29.93
CA PHE A 116 5.14 4.16 31.25
C PHE A 116 6.00 4.66 32.40
N SER A 117 7.15 5.30 32.13
CA SER A 117 8.01 5.94 33.15
C SER A 117 7.71 7.43 33.26
N TRP A 118 7.78 7.99 34.47
CA TRP A 118 7.67 9.44 34.66
C TRP A 118 8.87 10.20 34.07
N ASP A 119 10.06 9.61 34.11
CA ASP A 119 11.26 10.13 33.48
C ASP A 119 11.40 9.48 32.11
N LEU A 120 10.88 10.16 31.08
CA LEU A 120 10.97 9.69 29.72
C LEU A 120 12.44 9.74 29.24
N PRO A 121 13.02 8.64 28.75
CA PRO A 121 14.45 8.59 28.37
C PRO A 121 14.85 9.60 27.30
N TRP A 122 13.92 10.02 26.47
CA TRP A 122 14.17 11.03 25.41
C TRP A 122 14.02 12.48 25.87
N SER A 123 13.60 12.72 27.13
CA SER A 123 13.49 14.07 27.68
C SER A 123 14.82 14.67 28.09
N SER A 124 15.83 13.85 28.41
CA SER A 124 17.15 14.28 28.86
C SER A 124 18.30 13.53 28.19
N CYS A 125 19.49 14.14 28.18
CA CYS A 125 20.71 13.53 27.63
C CYS A 125 21.51 12.71 28.67
N ASN A 126 21.02 12.57 29.90
CA ASN A 126 21.76 11.97 31.03
C ASN A 126 21.58 10.43 31.13
N ASN A 127 21.37 9.74 30.03
CA ASN A 127 21.22 8.31 30.01
C ASN A 127 22.57 7.57 29.93
N THR A 128 22.65 6.39 30.54
CA THR A 128 23.88 5.56 30.61
C THR A 128 24.43 5.14 29.24
N TRP A 129 23.58 5.08 28.23
CA TRP A 129 23.96 4.78 26.83
C TRP A 129 24.41 5.99 26.05
N ASN A 130 24.33 7.20 26.59
CA ASN A 130 24.83 8.41 25.95
C ASN A 130 26.34 8.52 26.20
N THR A 131 27.15 8.32 25.17
CA THR A 131 28.61 8.53 25.25
C THR A 131 28.93 10.00 25.03
N GLY A 132 29.27 10.76 26.06
CA GLY A 132 29.93 12.08 26.19
C GLY A 132 29.98 13.16 25.10
N PHE A 133 29.29 13.04 23.94
CA PHE A 133 29.23 14.06 22.89
C PHE A 133 27.83 14.71 22.82
N PRO A 134 27.75 16.03 22.48
CA PRO A 134 26.48 16.78 22.54
C PRO A 134 25.42 16.42 21.48
N GLN A 135 25.64 15.42 20.65
CA GLN A 135 24.68 14.96 19.65
C GLN A 135 23.79 13.84 20.22
N ALA A 136 22.89 14.19 21.15
CA ALA A 136 22.02 13.26 21.86
C ALA A 136 21.07 12.43 20.96
N LEU A 137 20.73 12.93 19.79
CA LEU A 137 19.73 12.34 18.88
C LEU A 137 20.28 11.22 17.97
N THR A 138 21.49 11.37 17.47
CA THR A 138 22.13 10.36 16.62
C THR A 138 22.59 9.12 17.38
N LYS A 139 22.85 9.25 18.70
CA LYS A 139 23.28 8.14 19.55
C LYS A 139 22.12 7.30 20.07
N TRP A 140 20.93 7.89 20.23
CA TRP A 140 19.74 7.14 20.61
C TRP A 140 19.37 6.12 19.54
N ALA A 141 19.46 6.48 18.27
CA ALA A 141 19.31 5.55 17.14
C ALA A 141 20.37 4.43 17.14
N ARG A 142 21.59 4.68 17.65
CA ARG A 142 22.63 3.64 17.80
C ARG A 142 22.37 2.69 18.96
N SER A 143 21.79 3.16 20.07
CA SER A 143 21.49 2.30 21.21
C SER A 143 20.31 1.37 20.96
N MET A 144 19.42 1.67 19.99
CA MET A 144 18.37 0.77 19.55
C MET A 144 18.90 -0.52 18.90
N GLY A 145 20.14 -0.50 18.36
CA GLY A 145 20.75 -1.68 17.73
C GLY A 145 21.11 -2.83 18.65
N THR A 146 21.02 -2.67 19.98
CA THR A 146 21.55 -3.67 20.95
C THR A 146 20.49 -4.44 21.73
N TRP A 147 19.19 -4.30 21.45
CA TRP A 147 18.15 -5.01 22.20
C TRP A 147 17.55 -6.19 21.44
N PRO A 148 17.29 -7.34 22.12
CA PRO A 148 16.69 -8.51 21.49
C PRO A 148 15.25 -8.24 21.09
N CYS A 149 14.93 -8.60 19.84
CA CYS A 149 13.60 -8.52 19.28
C CYS A 149 12.57 -9.29 20.10
N VAL A 150 11.52 -8.61 20.48
CA VAL A 150 10.29 -9.27 20.91
C VAL A 150 9.58 -9.73 19.63
N CYS A 151 9.72 -11.01 19.32
CA CYS A 151 8.98 -11.63 18.24
C CYS A 151 7.48 -11.57 18.53
N SER A 152 6.74 -10.85 17.70
CA SER A 152 5.29 -10.96 17.70
C SER A 152 4.89 -12.36 17.26
N SER A 153 4.18 -13.04 18.13
CA SER A 153 3.67 -14.40 17.92
C SER A 153 2.77 -14.49 16.69
N PRO A 154 2.91 -15.50 15.82
CA PRO A 154 2.13 -15.67 14.59
C PRO A 154 0.66 -16.08 14.80
N GLY A 155 0.13 -15.98 16.02
CA GLY A 155 -1.17 -16.53 16.38
C GLY A 155 -2.41 -15.82 15.82
N TRP A 156 -2.27 -14.64 15.23
CA TRP A 156 -3.41 -13.76 14.91
C TRP A 156 -3.97 -13.90 13.50
N VAL A 157 -3.25 -14.52 12.56
CA VAL A 157 -3.66 -14.66 11.15
C VAL A 157 -4.70 -15.78 10.92
N ARG A 158 -5.05 -16.56 11.93
CA ARG A 158 -6.00 -17.69 11.80
C ARG A 158 -7.47 -17.33 11.79
N GLY A 159 -7.84 -16.07 12.00
CA GLY A 159 -9.23 -15.67 12.31
C GLY A 159 -10.12 -15.33 11.12
N GLY A 160 -9.58 -15.04 9.95
CA GLY A 160 -10.37 -14.48 8.85
C GLY A 160 -11.05 -15.48 7.90
N LEU A 161 -10.71 -16.76 7.93
CA LEU A 161 -11.05 -17.66 6.83
C LEU A 161 -11.47 -19.08 7.26
N ARG A 162 -12.31 -19.29 8.29
CA ARG A 162 -13.02 -20.59 8.42
C ARG A 162 -14.20 -20.60 9.36
N GLY A 163 -15.35 -20.92 8.82
CA GLY A 163 -16.46 -21.47 9.58
C GLY A 163 -16.24 -22.95 9.90
N SER A 164 -16.38 -23.33 11.15
CA SER A 164 -16.95 -24.59 11.63
C SER A 164 -17.02 -24.61 13.17
N SER A 165 -18.23 -24.69 13.65
CA SER A 165 -18.83 -25.24 14.89
C SER A 165 -18.19 -25.04 16.28
N GLY A 166 -18.89 -24.35 17.12
CA GLY A 166 -19.20 -24.61 18.56
C GLY A 166 -18.24 -24.06 19.61
N VAL A 167 -16.94 -24.18 19.49
CA VAL A 167 -15.94 -23.63 20.43
C VAL A 167 -15.23 -22.39 19.86
N ARG A 168 -15.48 -22.12 18.60
CA ARG A 168 -14.84 -21.04 17.83
C ARG A 168 -15.57 -19.72 17.90
N ASP A 169 -16.86 -19.71 18.24
CA ASP A 169 -17.68 -18.48 18.21
C ASP A 169 -17.17 -17.44 19.23
N GLY A 170 -16.71 -17.86 20.38
CA GLY A 170 -16.10 -16.96 21.36
C GLY A 170 -14.77 -16.36 20.88
N CYS A 171 -13.96 -17.13 20.17
CA CYS A 171 -12.68 -16.68 19.62
C CYS A 171 -12.88 -15.75 18.42
N TYR A 172 -13.90 -15.99 17.60
CA TYR A 172 -14.28 -15.11 16.47
C TYR A 172 -14.73 -13.73 16.94
N VAL A 173 -15.58 -13.67 17.97
CA VAL A 173 -16.05 -12.40 18.55
C VAL A 173 -14.87 -11.58 19.06
N VAL A 174 -13.91 -12.21 19.75
CA VAL A 174 -12.71 -11.53 20.24
C VAL A 174 -11.82 -11.04 19.08
N ILE A 175 -11.62 -11.84 18.04
CA ILE A 175 -10.82 -11.47 16.87
C ILE A 175 -11.47 -10.33 16.11
N ILE A 176 -12.79 -10.40 15.86
CA ILE A 176 -13.54 -9.33 15.20
C ILE A 176 -13.46 -8.05 16.04
N LEU A 177 -13.68 -8.12 17.35
CA LEU A 177 -13.55 -6.96 18.23
C LEU A 177 -12.15 -6.35 18.20
N VAL A 178 -11.10 -7.18 18.16
CA VAL A 178 -9.72 -6.71 18.08
C VAL A 178 -9.47 -6.01 16.73
N VAL A 179 -9.89 -6.58 15.61
CA VAL A 179 -9.73 -5.95 14.27
C VAL A 179 -10.50 -4.62 14.20
N TYR A 180 -11.74 -4.59 14.71
CA TYR A 180 -12.50 -3.33 14.77
C TYR A 180 -11.82 -2.31 15.66
N PHE A 181 -11.26 -2.73 16.79
CA PHE A 181 -10.55 -1.86 17.73
C PHE A 181 -9.24 -1.33 17.10
N THR A 182 -8.40 -2.19 16.51
CA THR A 182 -7.14 -1.78 15.88
C THR A 182 -7.36 -0.84 14.70
N ALA A 183 -8.41 -1.06 13.92
CA ALA A 183 -8.76 -0.20 12.79
C ALA A 183 -9.38 1.15 13.20
N THR A 184 -10.12 1.23 14.32
CA THR A 184 -10.82 2.47 14.73
C THR A 184 -10.07 3.29 15.76
N PHE A 185 -9.32 2.66 16.64
CA PHE A 185 -8.57 3.33 17.72
C PHE A 185 -7.61 4.42 17.21
N PRO A 186 -6.84 4.22 16.12
CA PRO A 186 -5.96 5.26 15.60
C PRO A 186 -6.68 6.55 15.21
N TYR A 187 -7.90 6.47 14.69
CA TYR A 187 -8.69 7.67 14.34
C TYR A 187 -9.12 8.44 15.59
N VAL A 188 -9.58 7.72 16.62
CA VAL A 188 -9.93 8.36 17.90
C VAL A 188 -8.71 9.06 18.47
N MET A 189 -7.56 8.41 18.45
CA MET A 189 -6.30 8.98 18.94
C MET A 189 -5.83 10.17 18.12
N LEU A 190 -5.95 10.09 16.79
CA LEU A 190 -5.63 11.21 15.90
C LEU A 190 -6.47 12.45 16.23
N ILE A 191 -7.78 12.28 16.45
CA ILE A 191 -8.68 13.37 16.85
C ILE A 191 -8.27 13.95 18.20
N VAL A 192 -7.98 13.10 19.18
CA VAL A 192 -7.53 13.53 20.51
C VAL A 192 -6.22 14.33 20.43
N LEU A 193 -5.25 13.83 19.66
CA LEU A 193 -3.97 14.52 19.42
C LEU A 193 -4.14 15.83 18.65
N LEU A 194 -5.05 15.88 17.69
CA LEU A 194 -5.39 17.09 16.95
C LEU A 194 -5.98 18.14 17.89
N ILE A 195 -6.99 17.80 18.68
CA ILE A 195 -7.61 18.71 19.64
C ILE A 195 -6.54 19.24 20.61
N ARG A 196 -5.69 18.36 21.13
CA ARG A 196 -4.60 18.73 22.03
C ARG A 196 -3.60 19.66 21.33
N GLY A 197 -3.16 19.31 20.12
CA GLY A 197 -2.23 20.11 19.33
C GLY A 197 -2.75 21.54 19.09
N LEU A 198 -4.02 21.67 18.72
CA LEU A 198 -4.67 22.98 18.46
C LEU A 198 -4.80 23.85 19.70
N THR A 199 -4.83 23.25 20.90
CA THR A 199 -4.89 24.00 22.17
C THR A 199 -3.53 24.48 22.68
N LEU A 200 -2.43 24.07 22.04
CA LEU A 200 -1.08 24.46 22.46
C LEU A 200 -0.73 25.88 21.96
N PRO A 201 0.04 26.66 22.76
CA PRO A 201 0.53 27.96 22.30
C PRO A 201 1.47 27.78 21.10
N GLY A 202 1.39 28.67 20.12
CA GLY A 202 2.22 28.59 18.90
C GLY A 202 1.70 27.62 17.82
N ALA A 203 0.61 26.86 18.04
CA ALA A 203 0.03 25.95 17.05
C ALA A 203 -0.26 26.65 15.70
N GLY A 204 -0.70 27.90 15.74
CA GLY A 204 -1.00 28.70 14.53
C GLY A 204 0.21 28.88 13.61
N ILE A 205 1.44 28.94 14.13
CA ILE A 205 2.68 29.06 13.33
C ILE A 205 2.86 27.80 12.48
N GLY A 206 2.65 26.64 13.09
CA GLY A 206 2.75 25.36 12.39
C GLY A 206 1.69 25.17 11.32
N ILE A 207 0.43 25.55 11.62
CA ILE A 207 -0.69 25.46 10.66
C ILE A 207 -0.45 26.43 9.50
N GLN A 208 0.04 27.63 9.76
CA GLN A 208 0.39 28.57 8.71
C GLN A 208 1.46 28.00 7.78
N PHE A 209 2.52 27.42 8.31
CA PHE A 209 3.57 26.76 7.53
C PHE A 209 3.00 25.60 6.70
N TYR A 210 2.09 24.79 7.27
CA TYR A 210 1.47 23.65 6.59
C TYR A 210 0.57 24.06 5.43
N LEU A 211 -0.15 25.16 5.54
CA LEU A 211 -1.13 25.58 4.53
C LEU A 211 -0.58 26.63 3.56
N TYR A 212 0.39 27.43 3.97
CA TYR A 212 0.92 28.50 3.11
C TYR A 212 1.93 27.94 2.11
N PRO A 213 1.65 28.00 0.78
CA PRO A 213 2.52 27.42 -0.22
C PRO A 213 3.72 28.32 -0.54
N ASP A 214 4.93 27.81 -0.42
CA ASP A 214 6.11 28.40 -1.07
C ASP A 214 6.16 27.91 -2.53
N LEU A 215 5.54 28.67 -3.43
CA LEU A 215 5.44 28.31 -4.85
C LEU A 215 6.80 28.18 -5.54
N GLY A 216 7.87 28.77 -4.99
CA GLY A 216 9.25 28.61 -5.51
C GLY A 216 9.71 27.17 -5.45
N ARG A 217 9.24 26.38 -4.48
CA ARG A 217 9.56 24.96 -4.34
C ARG A 217 8.98 24.07 -5.44
N LEU A 218 7.93 24.50 -6.13
CA LEU A 218 7.36 23.75 -7.25
C LEU A 218 8.29 23.64 -8.46
N ALA A 219 9.29 24.50 -8.56
CA ALA A 219 10.35 24.39 -9.57
C ALA A 219 11.34 23.25 -9.28
N ASP A 220 11.37 22.73 -8.05
CA ASP A 220 12.22 21.63 -7.65
C ASP A 220 11.59 20.28 -8.06
N PRO A 221 12.26 19.50 -8.92
CA PRO A 221 11.82 18.16 -9.33
C PRO A 221 11.60 17.20 -8.17
N GLN A 222 12.38 17.34 -7.11
CA GLN A 222 12.31 16.46 -5.96
C GLN A 222 10.93 16.49 -5.26
N VAL A 223 10.29 17.65 -5.25
CA VAL A 223 8.94 17.83 -4.68
C VAL A 223 7.91 16.96 -5.41
N TRP A 224 7.99 16.91 -6.74
CA TRP A 224 7.11 16.10 -7.58
C TRP A 224 7.34 14.60 -7.40
N MET A 225 8.63 14.19 -7.33
CA MET A 225 8.98 12.80 -7.07
C MET A 225 8.51 12.35 -5.68
N ASP A 226 8.76 13.16 -4.66
CA ASP A 226 8.34 12.88 -3.30
C ASP A 226 6.80 12.78 -3.18
N ALA A 227 6.06 13.63 -3.89
CA ALA A 227 4.61 13.61 -3.92
C ALA A 227 4.07 12.34 -4.62
N GLY A 228 4.61 11.98 -5.77
CA GLY A 228 4.26 10.73 -6.46
C GLY A 228 4.55 9.51 -5.60
N THR A 229 5.75 9.42 -5.05
CA THR A 229 6.15 8.34 -4.15
C THR A 229 5.22 8.23 -2.93
N GLN A 230 4.81 9.36 -2.34
CA GLN A 230 3.90 9.37 -1.21
C GLN A 230 2.54 8.79 -1.56
N ILE A 231 1.98 9.13 -2.72
CA ILE A 231 0.70 8.57 -3.17
C ILE A 231 0.83 7.06 -3.36
N PHE A 232 1.82 6.57 -4.09
CA PHE A 232 1.98 5.14 -4.34
C PHE A 232 2.19 4.34 -3.05
N PHE A 233 3.01 4.86 -2.14
CA PHE A 233 3.28 4.21 -0.86
C PHE A 233 2.05 4.22 0.07
N SER A 234 1.39 5.37 0.26
CA SER A 234 0.25 5.52 1.17
C SER A 234 -0.98 4.73 0.71
N TYR A 235 -1.15 4.58 -0.60
CA TYR A 235 -2.27 3.82 -1.18
C TYR A 235 -1.93 2.34 -1.39
N ALA A 236 -0.74 1.90 -1.02
CA ALA A 236 -0.25 0.54 -1.23
C ALA A 236 -0.37 0.07 -2.70
N ILE A 237 -0.25 1.00 -3.67
CA ILE A 237 -0.32 0.76 -5.11
C ILE A 237 0.96 0.08 -5.58
N CYS A 238 0.85 -0.82 -6.55
CA CYS A 238 1.95 -1.60 -7.12
C CYS A 238 2.63 -2.56 -6.11
N LEU A 239 1.93 -2.90 -5.04
CA LEU A 239 2.36 -3.92 -4.07
C LEU A 239 1.62 -5.25 -4.25
N GLY A 240 0.60 -5.32 -5.12
CA GLY A 240 -0.25 -6.49 -5.31
C GLY A 240 -1.13 -6.82 -4.10
N SER A 241 -1.08 -6.03 -3.03
CA SER A 241 -1.90 -6.19 -1.84
C SER A 241 -3.37 -5.86 -2.11
N LEU A 242 -3.64 -4.80 -2.86
CA LEU A 242 -4.99 -4.42 -3.27
C LEU A 242 -5.62 -5.47 -4.18
N THR A 243 -4.84 -6.02 -5.10
CA THR A 243 -5.27 -7.14 -5.96
C THR A 243 -5.58 -8.38 -5.12
N ALA A 244 -4.73 -8.72 -4.14
CA ALA A 244 -4.96 -9.84 -3.24
C ALA A 244 -6.23 -9.64 -2.40
N LEU A 245 -6.43 -8.48 -1.77
CA LEU A 245 -7.63 -8.17 -0.99
C LEU A 245 -8.88 -8.11 -1.86
N GLY A 246 -8.80 -7.51 -3.05
CA GLY A 246 -9.88 -7.46 -4.03
C GLY A 246 -10.31 -8.85 -4.51
N SER A 247 -9.38 -9.79 -4.59
CA SER A 247 -9.65 -11.16 -5.07
C SER A 247 -10.52 -12.01 -4.13
N TYR A 248 -10.68 -11.59 -2.87
CA TYR A 248 -11.60 -12.21 -1.92
C TYR A 248 -13.02 -11.63 -1.98
N ASN A 249 -13.25 -10.57 -2.77
CA ASN A 249 -14.56 -9.99 -2.97
C ASN A 249 -15.46 -10.92 -3.80
N LYS A 250 -16.76 -10.83 -3.54
CA LYS A 250 -17.76 -11.41 -4.42
C LYS A 250 -17.75 -10.67 -5.77
N TYR A 251 -17.96 -11.40 -6.86
CA TYR A 251 -17.93 -10.83 -8.21
C TYR A 251 -18.81 -9.57 -8.36
N ASN A 252 -20.01 -9.57 -7.80
CA ASN A 252 -21.00 -8.49 -7.90
C ASN A 252 -20.82 -7.37 -6.85
N ASN A 253 -19.70 -7.30 -6.15
CA ASN A 253 -19.46 -6.21 -5.21
C ASN A 253 -19.21 -4.88 -5.95
N ASN A 254 -19.72 -3.77 -5.42
CA ASN A 254 -19.51 -2.44 -5.99
C ASN A 254 -18.14 -1.89 -5.60
N CYS A 255 -17.09 -2.39 -6.27
CA CYS A 255 -15.71 -1.97 -6.02
C CYS A 255 -15.47 -0.48 -6.30
N TYR A 256 -16.19 0.11 -7.26
CA TYR A 256 -16.04 1.54 -7.59
C TYR A 256 -16.39 2.44 -6.41
N ARG A 257 -17.56 2.22 -5.80
CA ARG A 257 -18.01 3.00 -4.64
C ARG A 257 -17.09 2.81 -3.44
N ASP A 258 -16.63 1.58 -3.23
CA ASP A 258 -15.77 1.24 -2.11
C ASP A 258 -14.39 1.88 -2.26
N CYS A 259 -13.81 1.83 -3.46
CA CYS A 259 -12.53 2.46 -3.76
C CYS A 259 -12.60 3.99 -3.61
N MET A 260 -13.65 4.64 -4.11
CA MET A 260 -13.80 6.09 -3.94
C MET A 260 -13.87 6.49 -2.46
N ALA A 261 -14.65 5.77 -1.64
CA ALA A 261 -14.76 6.02 -0.21
C ALA A 261 -13.42 5.81 0.50
N LEU A 262 -12.70 4.74 0.18
CA LEU A 262 -11.38 4.42 0.74
C LEU A 262 -10.31 5.45 0.35
N CYS A 263 -10.29 5.88 -0.90
CA CYS A 263 -9.36 6.92 -1.36
C CYS A 263 -9.60 8.25 -0.64
N PHE A 264 -10.87 8.63 -0.49
CA PHE A 264 -11.23 9.85 0.25
C PHE A 264 -10.84 9.74 1.73
N LEU A 265 -11.10 8.58 2.35
CA LEU A 265 -10.74 8.31 3.73
C LEU A 265 -9.22 8.38 3.94
N ASN A 266 -8.43 7.76 3.05
CA ASN A 266 -6.97 7.72 3.15
C ASN A 266 -6.35 9.12 3.05
N SER A 267 -6.66 9.88 2.00
CA SER A 267 -6.13 11.25 1.84
C SER A 267 -6.67 12.20 2.91
N GLY A 268 -7.94 12.06 3.31
CA GLY A 268 -8.51 12.82 4.41
C GLY A 268 -7.77 12.58 5.73
N THR A 269 -7.42 11.34 6.02
CA THR A 269 -6.63 10.99 7.21
C THR A 269 -5.23 11.61 7.16
N SER A 270 -4.53 11.54 6.02
CA SER A 270 -3.23 12.21 5.86
C SER A 270 -3.31 13.71 6.11
N PHE A 271 -4.35 14.35 5.58
CA PHE A 271 -4.55 15.79 5.72
C PHE A 271 -4.81 16.18 7.18
N VAL A 272 -5.65 15.44 7.89
CA VAL A 272 -5.92 15.63 9.34
C VAL A 272 -4.66 15.36 10.18
N ALA A 273 -3.90 14.31 9.85
CA ALA A 273 -2.62 14.01 10.49
C ALA A 273 -1.61 15.16 10.33
N GLY A 274 -1.60 15.80 9.16
CA GLY A 274 -0.80 17.00 8.92
C GLY A 274 -1.14 18.11 9.92
N PHE A 275 -2.40 18.43 10.11
CA PHE A 275 -2.81 19.44 11.11
C PHE A 275 -2.34 19.07 12.53
N ALA A 276 -2.50 17.83 12.95
CA ALA A 276 -2.08 17.38 14.28
C ALA A 276 -0.56 17.56 14.47
N ILE A 277 0.24 17.10 13.51
CA ILE A 277 1.70 17.12 13.62
C ILE A 277 2.25 18.54 13.48
N PHE A 278 1.76 19.33 12.51
CA PHE A 278 2.25 20.70 12.34
C PHE A 278 1.82 21.63 13.48
N SER A 279 0.66 21.41 14.13
CA SER A 279 0.31 22.13 15.36
C SER A 279 1.33 21.90 16.48
N ILE A 280 1.81 20.67 16.60
CA ILE A 280 2.82 20.27 17.59
C ILE A 280 4.20 20.84 17.24
N LEU A 281 4.58 20.84 15.95
CA LEU A 281 5.82 21.48 15.49
C LEU A 281 5.80 22.99 15.71
N GLY A 282 4.63 23.64 15.51
CA GLY A 282 4.44 25.04 15.83
C GLY A 282 4.62 25.35 17.31
N PHE A 283 4.12 24.47 18.19
CA PHE A 283 4.34 24.56 19.63
C PHE A 283 5.84 24.43 19.97
N MET A 284 6.55 23.45 19.37
CA MET A 284 8.00 23.30 19.59
C MET A 284 8.78 24.53 19.12
N SER A 285 8.42 25.10 17.96
CA SER A 285 9.01 26.33 17.44
C SER A 285 8.83 27.50 18.41
N TYR A 286 7.62 27.61 19.00
CA TYR A 286 7.31 28.64 19.99
C TYR A 286 8.12 28.46 21.29
N GLU A 287 8.15 27.25 21.87
CA GLU A 287 8.87 26.98 23.12
C GLU A 287 10.39 27.08 22.99
N GLN A 288 10.96 26.67 21.85
CA GLN A 288 12.40 26.73 21.61
C GLN A 288 12.87 28.06 21.02
N ASN A 289 11.95 28.90 20.60
CA ASN A 289 12.21 30.18 19.94
C ASN A 289 13.11 30.02 18.70
N VAL A 290 12.88 28.95 17.92
CA VAL A 290 13.61 28.60 16.68
C VAL A 290 12.64 28.58 15.51
N PRO A 291 13.05 29.01 14.29
CA PRO A 291 12.19 28.90 13.11
C PRO A 291 11.68 27.48 12.89
N ILE A 292 10.42 27.32 12.47
CA ILE A 292 9.82 26.00 12.27
C ILE A 292 10.60 25.12 11.29
N SER A 293 11.31 25.71 10.32
CA SER A 293 12.16 25.00 9.35
C SER A 293 13.39 24.31 9.95
N GLU A 294 13.76 24.64 11.20
CA GLU A 294 14.93 24.12 11.89
C GLU A 294 14.58 23.27 13.13
N VAL A 295 13.28 23.19 13.46
CA VAL A 295 12.79 22.50 14.68
C VAL A 295 12.97 20.99 14.59
N ALA A 296 12.87 20.40 13.41
CA ALA A 296 12.86 18.97 13.23
C ALA A 296 13.82 18.52 12.12
N GLU A 297 14.44 17.35 12.35
CA GLU A 297 15.24 16.70 11.33
C GLU A 297 14.36 16.02 10.27
N SER A 298 14.90 15.85 9.07
CA SER A 298 14.22 15.15 7.97
C SER A 298 14.32 13.63 8.14
N GLY A 299 13.24 12.89 7.80
CA GLY A 299 13.21 11.44 7.80
C GLY A 299 12.37 10.83 8.93
N PRO A 300 12.63 9.55 9.32
CA PRO A 300 11.95 8.88 10.43
C PRO A 300 12.04 9.64 11.76
N GLY A 301 13.04 10.52 11.87
CA GLY A 301 13.26 11.38 13.02
C GLY A 301 12.06 12.26 13.38
N LEU A 302 11.23 12.65 12.41
CA LEU A 302 10.04 13.44 12.73
C LEU A 302 9.08 12.71 13.69
N ALA A 303 8.81 11.43 13.48
CA ALA A 303 7.89 10.67 14.32
C ALA A 303 8.56 10.14 15.59
N PHE A 304 9.84 9.76 15.54
CA PHE A 304 10.51 9.08 16.65
C PHE A 304 11.45 9.99 17.45
N ILE A 305 11.69 11.21 17.01
CA ILE A 305 12.53 12.19 17.70
C ILE A 305 11.73 13.44 18.03
N ALA A 306 11.19 14.13 17.03
CA ALA A 306 10.53 15.42 17.23
C ALA A 306 9.24 15.28 18.04
N TYR A 307 8.38 14.30 17.68
CA TYR A 307 7.12 14.10 18.37
C TYR A 307 7.30 13.65 19.85
N PRO A 308 8.13 12.66 20.20
CA PRO A 308 8.40 12.31 21.57
C PRO A 308 8.97 13.48 22.39
N ARG A 309 9.83 14.30 21.78
CA ARG A 309 10.37 15.51 22.43
C ARG A 309 9.26 16.52 22.73
N ALA A 310 8.37 16.77 21.77
CA ALA A 310 7.22 17.65 21.98
C ALA A 310 6.31 17.15 23.10
N VAL A 311 6.03 15.84 23.11
CA VAL A 311 5.22 15.20 24.15
C VAL A 311 5.86 15.32 25.52
N SER A 312 7.19 15.24 25.63
CA SER A 312 7.91 15.39 26.90
C SER A 312 7.76 16.79 27.52
N MET A 313 7.43 17.80 26.72
CA MET A 313 7.18 19.18 27.19
C MET A 313 5.71 19.42 27.59
N MET A 314 4.82 18.45 27.36
CA MET A 314 3.41 18.55 27.70
C MET A 314 3.13 18.05 29.14
N PRO A 315 2.09 18.59 29.83
CA PRO A 315 1.62 18.01 31.08
C PRO A 315 1.10 16.58 30.85
N LEU A 316 1.38 15.67 31.80
CA LEU A 316 1.08 14.23 31.69
C LEU A 316 1.81 13.56 30.49
N SER A 317 3.07 13.88 30.28
CA SER A 317 3.88 13.37 29.18
C SER A 317 3.88 11.84 29.00
N PRO A 318 3.90 10.98 30.05
CA PRO A 318 3.81 9.54 29.88
C PRO A 318 2.52 9.08 29.21
N LEU A 319 1.39 9.70 29.56
CA LEU A 319 0.10 9.37 28.96
C LEU A 319 0.09 9.67 27.45
N TRP A 320 0.52 10.85 27.06
CA TRP A 320 0.54 11.26 25.65
C TRP A 320 1.52 10.43 24.82
N ALA A 321 2.68 10.09 25.40
CA ALA A 321 3.65 9.21 24.76
C ALA A 321 3.07 7.80 24.54
N ALA A 322 2.50 7.20 25.57
CA ALA A 322 1.90 5.88 25.47
C ALA A 322 0.78 5.84 24.42
N LEU A 323 -0.13 6.80 24.44
CA LEU A 323 -1.24 6.89 23.48
C LEU A 323 -0.74 7.03 22.04
N PHE A 324 0.28 7.85 21.81
CA PHE A 324 0.88 8.04 20.49
C PHE A 324 1.54 6.75 19.98
N PHE A 325 2.36 6.09 20.80
CA PHE A 325 3.04 4.88 20.36
C PHE A 325 2.11 3.68 20.21
N ILE A 326 1.06 3.55 21.04
CA ILE A 326 -0.01 2.56 20.80
C ILE A 326 -0.67 2.78 19.44
N MET A 327 -0.97 4.02 19.09
CA MET A 327 -1.53 4.37 17.80
C MET A 327 -0.58 3.98 16.65
N ILE A 328 0.71 4.32 16.74
CA ILE A 328 1.74 3.96 15.74
C ILE A 328 1.84 2.44 15.57
N VAL A 329 1.85 1.70 16.66
CA VAL A 329 1.93 0.22 16.63
C VAL A 329 0.71 -0.37 15.93
N PHE A 330 -0.50 0.07 16.24
CA PHE A 330 -1.71 -0.46 15.62
C PHE A 330 -1.78 -0.14 14.13
N LEU A 331 -1.47 1.10 13.73
CA LEU A 331 -1.40 1.50 12.32
C LEU A 331 -0.40 0.66 11.53
N GLY A 332 0.75 0.39 12.10
CA GLY A 332 1.77 -0.39 11.41
C GLY A 332 1.47 -1.88 11.38
N LEU A 333 0.82 -2.45 12.40
CA LEU A 333 0.47 -3.87 12.44
C LEU A 333 -0.51 -4.25 11.33
N ASP A 334 -1.56 -3.48 11.11
CA ASP A 334 -2.57 -3.77 10.08
C ASP A 334 -1.93 -3.78 8.69
N SER A 335 -1.09 -2.79 8.36
CA SER A 335 -0.37 -2.73 7.09
C SER A 335 0.61 -3.90 6.93
N GLN A 336 1.35 -4.26 7.98
CA GLN A 336 2.30 -5.38 7.96
C GLN A 336 1.59 -6.72 7.71
N PHE A 337 0.45 -6.95 8.34
CA PHE A 337 -0.32 -8.19 8.12
C PHE A 337 -0.76 -8.33 6.67
N VAL A 338 -1.24 -7.26 6.06
CA VAL A 338 -1.68 -7.30 4.66
C VAL A 338 -0.51 -7.49 3.70
N CYS A 339 0.66 -6.89 3.97
CA CYS A 339 1.86 -7.12 3.16
C CYS A 339 2.30 -8.60 3.18
N VAL A 340 2.33 -9.22 4.37
CA VAL A 340 2.67 -10.65 4.50
C VAL A 340 1.60 -11.53 3.84
N GLU A 341 0.32 -11.23 4.05
CA GLU A 341 -0.78 -11.99 3.44
C GLU A 341 -0.76 -11.87 1.90
N SER A 342 -0.45 -10.70 1.35
CA SER A 342 -0.30 -10.50 -0.09
C SER A 342 0.77 -11.43 -0.68
N LEU A 343 1.95 -11.50 -0.04
CA LEU A 343 3.04 -12.38 -0.47
C LEU A 343 2.64 -13.86 -0.39
N VAL A 344 2.05 -14.26 0.74
CA VAL A 344 1.64 -15.66 0.95
C VAL A 344 0.56 -16.06 -0.04
N THR A 345 -0.45 -15.21 -0.25
CA THR A 345 -1.54 -15.45 -1.20
C THR A 345 -1.01 -15.58 -2.62
N ALA A 346 -0.11 -14.69 -3.06
CA ALA A 346 0.46 -14.75 -4.41
C ALA A 346 1.18 -16.07 -4.69
N ILE A 347 1.94 -16.60 -3.71
CA ILE A 347 2.69 -17.85 -3.86
C ILE A 347 1.76 -19.08 -3.72
N VAL A 348 0.81 -19.05 -2.80
CA VAL A 348 -0.19 -20.11 -2.62
C VAL A 348 -1.06 -20.28 -3.87
N ASP A 349 -1.46 -19.20 -4.50
CA ASP A 349 -2.26 -19.22 -5.74
C ASP A 349 -1.44 -19.70 -6.94
N MET A 350 -0.11 -19.48 -6.92
CA MET A 350 0.78 -20.00 -7.96
C MET A 350 0.97 -21.53 -7.88
N TYR A 351 1.02 -22.07 -6.65
CA TYR A 351 1.25 -23.49 -6.41
C TYR A 351 0.17 -24.11 -5.49
N PRO A 352 -1.11 -24.10 -5.89
CA PRO A 352 -2.22 -24.50 -5.01
C PRO A 352 -2.15 -25.97 -4.62
N ALA A 353 -1.66 -26.84 -5.50
CA ALA A 353 -1.50 -28.26 -5.23
C ALA A 353 -0.49 -28.58 -4.10
N VAL A 354 0.48 -27.67 -3.87
CA VAL A 354 1.50 -27.83 -2.83
C VAL A 354 1.05 -27.19 -1.53
N PHE A 355 0.61 -25.93 -1.56
CA PHE A 355 0.40 -25.11 -0.37
C PHE A 355 -1.01 -25.20 0.22
N ARG A 356 -2.05 -25.57 -0.57
CA ARG A 356 -3.42 -25.76 -0.06
C ARG A 356 -3.63 -27.15 0.57
N ARG A 357 -2.55 -27.78 1.06
CA ARG A 357 -2.61 -29.01 1.85
C ARG A 357 -2.33 -28.66 3.31
N LYS A 358 -2.95 -29.48 4.24
CA LYS A 358 -2.78 -29.43 5.70
C LYS A 358 -1.45 -28.77 6.16
N TYR A 359 -1.48 -27.74 6.97
CA TYR A 359 -0.34 -27.04 7.61
C TYR A 359 0.78 -26.50 6.71
N ARG A 360 0.77 -26.68 5.39
CA ARG A 360 1.85 -26.20 4.52
C ARG A 360 1.84 -24.69 4.32
N ARG A 361 0.64 -24.08 4.28
CA ARG A 361 0.50 -22.63 4.23
C ARG A 361 1.06 -21.98 5.48
N GLU A 362 0.72 -22.55 6.65
CA GLU A 362 1.20 -22.05 7.95
C GLU A 362 2.73 -22.23 8.09
N LEU A 363 3.28 -23.35 7.62
CA LEU A 363 4.73 -23.57 7.61
C LEU A 363 5.44 -22.59 6.69
N PHE A 364 4.87 -22.30 5.52
CA PHE A 364 5.40 -21.31 4.60
C PHE A 364 5.35 -19.91 5.20
N LEU A 365 4.23 -19.53 5.85
CA LEU A 365 4.11 -18.26 6.58
C LEU A 365 5.19 -18.14 7.67
N LEU A 366 5.40 -19.21 8.44
CA LEU A 366 6.46 -19.25 9.47
C LEU A 366 7.85 -19.03 8.85
N ALA A 367 8.13 -19.66 7.71
CA ALA A 367 9.40 -19.48 6.99
C ALA A 367 9.59 -18.02 6.53
N VAL A 368 8.56 -17.39 5.97
CA VAL A 368 8.59 -15.97 5.56
C VAL A 368 8.88 -15.07 6.76
N VAL A 369 8.19 -15.29 7.88
CA VAL A 369 8.41 -14.51 9.11
C VAL A 369 9.82 -14.69 9.65
N LEU A 370 10.34 -15.92 9.66
CA LEU A 370 11.71 -16.21 10.13
C LEU A 370 12.77 -15.53 9.27
N VAL A 371 12.63 -15.60 7.94
CA VAL A 371 13.54 -14.93 7.00
C VAL A 371 13.48 -13.41 7.20
N SER A 372 12.29 -12.82 7.30
CA SER A 372 12.12 -11.40 7.54
C SER A 372 12.73 -10.96 8.88
N PHE A 373 12.62 -11.78 9.91
CA PHE A 373 13.26 -11.56 11.21
C PHE A 373 14.79 -11.55 11.10
N LEU A 374 15.37 -12.56 10.45
CA LEU A 374 16.83 -12.64 10.28
C LEU A 374 17.39 -11.46 9.47
N MET A 375 16.68 -11.05 8.42
CA MET A 375 17.05 -9.86 7.63
C MET A 375 16.90 -8.57 8.45
N GLY A 376 15.86 -8.49 9.28
CA GLY A 376 15.65 -7.37 10.19
C GLY A 376 16.77 -7.19 11.22
N LEU A 377 17.40 -8.26 11.70
CA LEU A 377 18.53 -8.18 12.63
C LEU A 377 19.70 -7.35 12.09
N VAL A 378 19.93 -7.36 10.79
CA VAL A 378 20.97 -6.52 10.14
C VAL A 378 20.70 -5.03 10.35
N MET A 379 19.41 -4.63 10.41
CA MET A 379 19.01 -3.23 10.61
C MET A 379 19.03 -2.80 12.08
N LEU A 380 19.23 -3.74 13.01
CA LEU A 380 19.35 -3.46 14.45
C LEU A 380 20.81 -3.32 14.90
N MET A 381 21.79 -3.54 14.01
CA MET A 381 23.21 -3.34 14.30
C MET A 381 23.56 -1.83 14.36
N GLU A 382 24.75 -1.47 14.84
CA GLU A 382 25.18 -0.07 14.99
C GLU A 382 25.13 0.76 13.69
N GLY A 383 25.22 0.19 12.53
CA GLY A 383 25.01 0.84 11.23
C GLY A 383 23.60 0.70 10.65
N GLY A 384 22.67 0.11 11.40
CA GLY A 384 21.37 -0.33 10.89
C GLY A 384 20.50 0.78 10.30
N MET A 385 20.56 2.01 10.83
CA MET A 385 19.79 3.14 10.30
C MET A 385 20.21 3.52 8.87
N TYR A 386 21.48 3.37 8.52
CA TYR A 386 21.94 3.60 7.14
C TYR A 386 21.39 2.53 6.21
N VAL A 387 21.33 1.27 6.65
CA VAL A 387 20.76 0.17 5.89
C VAL A 387 19.24 0.35 5.77
N PHE A 388 18.56 0.70 6.86
CA PHE A 388 17.12 1.00 6.86
C PHE A 388 16.75 2.06 5.82
N GLN A 389 17.46 3.20 5.82
CA GLN A 389 17.18 4.28 4.87
C GLN A 389 17.47 3.87 3.43
N LEU A 390 18.47 3.01 3.20
CA LEU A 390 18.77 2.48 1.88
C LEU A 390 17.60 1.62 1.36
N PHE A 391 17.03 0.77 2.23
CA PHE A 391 15.86 -0.05 1.88
C PHE A 391 14.62 0.82 1.65
N ASP A 392 14.33 1.79 2.54
CA ASP A 392 13.19 2.68 2.40
C ASP A 392 13.24 3.51 1.10
N TYR A 393 14.44 3.97 0.71
CA TYR A 393 14.60 4.81 -0.48
C TYR A 393 14.61 4.01 -1.79
N TYR A 394 15.29 2.85 -1.86
CA TYR A 394 15.50 2.12 -3.12
C TYR A 394 14.57 0.92 -3.31
N ALA A 395 14.16 0.23 -2.24
CA ALA A 395 13.48 -1.06 -2.39
C ALA A 395 11.97 -0.95 -2.61
N ALA A 396 11.29 -0.11 -1.84
CA ALA A 396 9.82 -0.08 -1.83
C ALA A 396 9.25 1.34 -2.03
N SER A 397 10.00 2.23 -2.66
CA SER A 397 9.53 3.60 -2.89
C SER A 397 10.10 4.19 -4.19
N GLY A 398 9.65 5.39 -4.52
CA GLY A 398 10.22 6.18 -5.60
C GLY A 398 10.12 5.51 -6.96
N MET A 399 11.28 5.28 -7.57
CA MET A 399 11.40 4.85 -8.96
C MET A 399 10.80 3.47 -9.23
N CYS A 400 10.87 2.52 -8.26
CA CYS A 400 10.34 1.17 -8.46
C CYS A 400 8.82 1.18 -8.63
N LEU A 401 8.09 1.88 -7.75
CA LEU A 401 6.64 1.95 -7.80
C LEU A 401 6.15 2.70 -9.05
N LEU A 402 6.81 3.81 -9.42
CA LEU A 402 6.51 4.52 -10.66
C LEU A 402 6.68 3.62 -11.89
N PHE A 403 7.79 2.86 -11.94
CA PHE A 403 8.05 1.92 -13.03
C PHE A 403 6.98 0.82 -13.12
N MET A 404 6.60 0.22 -12.00
CA MET A 404 5.53 -0.78 -11.96
C MET A 404 4.21 -0.20 -12.46
N SER A 405 3.82 0.99 -11.99
CA SER A 405 2.57 1.65 -12.39
C SER A 405 2.49 1.97 -13.88
N ILE A 406 3.63 2.31 -14.52
CA ILE A 406 3.67 2.50 -15.97
C ILE A 406 3.25 1.20 -16.67
N PHE A 407 3.85 0.07 -16.29
CA PHE A 407 3.55 -1.21 -16.93
C PHE A 407 2.15 -1.75 -16.58
N GLU A 408 1.64 -1.50 -15.38
CA GLU A 408 0.27 -1.84 -14.99
C GLU A 408 -0.76 -1.10 -15.84
N THR A 409 -0.62 0.21 -15.92
CA THR A 409 -1.54 1.03 -16.71
C THR A 409 -1.44 0.73 -18.20
N VAL A 410 -0.24 0.54 -18.74
CA VAL A 410 -0.02 0.13 -20.14
C VAL A 410 -0.63 -1.25 -20.40
N CYS A 411 -0.43 -2.23 -19.53
CA CYS A 411 -0.99 -3.56 -19.69
C CYS A 411 -2.53 -3.54 -19.75
N ILE A 412 -3.18 -2.85 -18.83
CA ILE A 412 -4.64 -2.83 -18.77
C ILE A 412 -5.24 -1.90 -19.83
N ALA A 413 -4.68 -0.69 -20.02
CA ALA A 413 -5.30 0.28 -20.89
C ALA A 413 -5.02 0.04 -22.38
N TRP A 414 -3.78 -0.39 -22.73
CA TRP A 414 -3.36 -0.48 -24.14
C TRP A 414 -3.30 -1.91 -24.64
N VAL A 415 -2.90 -2.88 -23.81
CA VAL A 415 -2.76 -4.29 -24.22
C VAL A 415 -4.05 -5.07 -24.06
N TYR A 416 -4.62 -5.06 -22.86
CA TYR A 416 -5.90 -5.72 -22.58
C TYR A 416 -7.08 -4.94 -23.22
N GLY A 417 -7.00 -3.62 -23.18
CA GLY A 417 -7.97 -2.67 -23.68
C GLY A 417 -8.83 -2.05 -22.58
N ALA A 418 -8.73 -0.71 -22.44
CA ALA A 418 -9.49 0.04 -21.43
C ALA A 418 -11.00 -0.14 -21.57
N ASP A 419 -11.53 -0.22 -22.79
CA ASP A 419 -12.96 -0.44 -23.02
C ASP A 419 -13.41 -1.82 -22.55
N ARG A 420 -12.63 -2.85 -22.83
CA ARG A 420 -12.89 -4.21 -22.38
C ARG A 420 -12.89 -4.30 -20.85
N PHE A 421 -11.92 -3.66 -20.21
CA PHE A 421 -11.87 -3.65 -18.74
C PHE A 421 -13.03 -2.87 -18.14
N TYR A 422 -13.48 -1.78 -18.80
CA TYR A 422 -14.68 -1.05 -18.41
C TYR A 422 -15.96 -1.87 -18.56
N ASP A 423 -16.08 -2.67 -19.63
CA ASP A 423 -17.20 -3.59 -19.80
C ASP A 423 -17.21 -4.67 -18.71
N ASN A 424 -16.03 -5.14 -18.28
CA ASN A 424 -15.93 -6.07 -17.15
C ASN A 424 -16.37 -5.42 -15.83
N ILE A 425 -15.96 -4.16 -15.59
CA ILE A 425 -16.39 -3.41 -14.40
C ILE A 425 -17.92 -3.17 -14.46
N GLU A 426 -18.46 -2.76 -15.60
CA GLU A 426 -19.90 -2.58 -15.80
C GLU A 426 -20.68 -3.86 -15.49
N ASP A 427 -20.18 -5.02 -15.89
CA ASP A 427 -20.79 -6.33 -15.59
C ASP A 427 -20.76 -6.65 -14.10
N MET A 428 -19.64 -6.33 -13.41
CA MET A 428 -19.49 -6.55 -11.97
C MET A 428 -20.37 -5.64 -11.12
N ILE A 429 -20.46 -4.34 -11.45
CA ILE A 429 -21.14 -3.34 -10.58
C ILE A 429 -22.54 -2.95 -11.06
N GLY A 430 -22.93 -3.36 -12.28
CA GLY A 430 -24.26 -3.11 -12.86
C GLY A 430 -24.43 -1.75 -13.54
N TYR A 431 -23.39 -0.88 -13.56
CA TYR A 431 -23.41 0.40 -14.28
C TYR A 431 -22.02 0.77 -14.77
N ARG A 432 -21.94 1.61 -15.81
CA ARG A 432 -20.65 2.06 -16.37
C ARG A 432 -20.13 3.26 -15.61
N PRO A 433 -18.91 3.22 -15.03
CA PRO A 433 -18.28 4.40 -14.42
C PRO A 433 -18.09 5.53 -15.43
N GLY A 434 -17.98 6.76 -14.92
CA GLY A 434 -17.71 7.93 -15.77
C GLY A 434 -16.38 7.83 -16.54
N PRO A 435 -16.20 8.59 -17.65
CA PRO A 435 -15.05 8.46 -18.54
C PRO A 435 -13.71 8.90 -17.92
N TYR A 436 -13.75 9.59 -16.80
CA TYR A 436 -12.56 10.15 -16.12
C TYR A 436 -11.49 9.08 -15.84
N ILE A 437 -11.86 8.01 -15.18
CA ILE A 437 -10.92 6.92 -14.82
C ILE A 437 -10.29 6.29 -16.08
N LYS A 438 -11.11 6.09 -17.14
CA LYS A 438 -10.62 5.58 -18.43
C LYS A 438 -9.58 6.50 -19.05
N CYS A 439 -9.85 7.82 -19.05
CA CYS A 439 -8.89 8.81 -19.53
C CYS A 439 -7.60 8.82 -18.71
N CYS A 440 -7.71 8.63 -17.39
CA CYS A 440 -6.54 8.50 -16.52
C CYS A 440 -5.71 7.27 -16.91
N TRP A 441 -6.30 6.09 -17.06
CA TRP A 441 -5.55 4.89 -17.44
C TRP A 441 -4.90 4.98 -18.82
N LEU A 442 -5.58 5.62 -19.80
CA LEU A 442 -5.08 5.73 -21.17
C LEU A 442 -3.95 6.76 -21.31
N PHE A 443 -4.05 7.90 -20.62
CA PHE A 443 -3.20 9.04 -20.89
C PHE A 443 -2.54 9.62 -19.63
N PHE A 444 -3.33 10.01 -18.62
CA PHE A 444 -2.81 10.81 -17.51
C PHE A 444 -1.89 10.01 -16.59
N SER A 445 -2.27 8.81 -16.17
CA SER A 445 -1.44 8.00 -15.27
C SER A 445 -0.11 7.58 -15.93
N PRO A 446 -0.10 6.99 -17.15
CA PRO A 446 1.17 6.69 -17.83
C PRO A 446 2.03 7.92 -18.06
N ALA A 447 1.44 9.02 -18.55
CA ALA A 447 2.19 10.25 -18.84
C ALA A 447 2.83 10.85 -17.58
N THR A 448 2.06 10.95 -16.49
CA THR A 448 2.56 11.48 -15.21
C THR A 448 3.65 10.58 -14.64
N CYS A 449 3.47 9.25 -14.66
CA CYS A 449 4.46 8.31 -14.15
C CYS A 449 5.74 8.30 -15.01
N ILE A 450 5.63 8.28 -16.34
CA ILE A 450 6.78 8.34 -17.26
C ILE A 450 7.52 9.66 -17.10
N GLY A 451 6.78 10.78 -17.08
CA GLY A 451 7.37 12.11 -16.90
C GLY A 451 8.16 12.22 -15.60
N THR A 452 7.56 11.81 -14.49
CA THR A 452 8.22 11.85 -13.17
C THR A 452 9.39 10.87 -13.09
N PHE A 453 9.26 9.67 -13.66
CA PHE A 453 10.33 8.67 -13.71
C PHE A 453 11.53 9.18 -14.52
N ALA A 454 11.30 9.67 -15.74
CA ALA A 454 12.34 10.23 -16.58
C ALA A 454 13.03 11.44 -15.92
N PHE A 455 12.24 12.30 -15.30
CA PHE A 455 12.75 13.47 -14.60
C PHE A 455 13.60 13.10 -13.37
N SER A 456 13.18 12.09 -12.62
CA SER A 456 13.93 11.52 -11.49
C SER A 456 15.30 10.94 -11.92
N LEU A 457 15.37 10.34 -13.13
CA LEU A 457 16.64 9.84 -13.67
C LEU A 457 17.57 10.98 -14.13
N ILE A 458 17.02 12.02 -14.79
CA ILE A 458 17.80 13.16 -15.30
C ILE A 458 18.37 13.99 -14.15
N LYS A 459 17.59 14.21 -13.10
CA LYS A 459 17.95 15.02 -11.94
C LYS A 459 18.30 14.16 -10.71
N TYR A 460 18.80 12.95 -10.95
CA TYR A 460 19.19 12.06 -9.88
C TYR A 460 20.17 12.71 -8.91
N THR A 461 19.79 12.80 -7.65
CA THR A 461 20.63 13.23 -6.55
C THR A 461 20.95 12.02 -5.67
N PRO A 462 22.24 11.72 -5.43
CA PRO A 462 22.62 10.62 -4.56
C PRO A 462 22.01 10.75 -3.17
N LEU A 463 21.51 9.65 -2.64
CA LEU A 463 20.95 9.61 -1.29
C LEU A 463 21.98 10.04 -0.25
N LYS A 464 21.59 10.94 0.64
CA LYS A 464 22.40 11.33 1.81
C LYS A 464 21.60 11.03 3.08
N TYR A 465 22.28 10.60 4.12
CA TYR A 465 21.65 10.45 5.44
C TYR A 465 21.73 11.77 6.21
N ASN A 466 20.60 12.29 6.68
CA ASN A 466 20.46 13.59 7.36
C ASN A 466 21.10 14.78 6.61
N ASN A 467 21.14 14.74 5.29
CA ASN A 467 21.80 15.73 4.42
C ASN A 467 23.31 15.91 4.65
N GLU A 468 23.93 15.17 5.57
CA GLU A 468 25.35 15.26 5.94
C GLU A 468 26.16 14.05 5.47
N TYR A 469 25.71 12.82 5.78
CA TYR A 469 26.47 11.61 5.47
C TYR A 469 26.27 11.18 4.02
N VAL A 470 27.35 11.10 3.26
CA VAL A 470 27.40 10.60 1.89
C VAL A 470 27.73 9.10 1.93
N TYR A 471 26.86 8.28 1.33
CA TYR A 471 27.10 6.84 1.28
C TYR A 471 28.35 6.52 0.45
N PRO A 472 29.11 5.47 0.82
CA PRO A 472 30.20 4.98 -0.01
C PRO A 472 29.64 4.42 -1.33
N TRP A 473 30.47 4.37 -2.38
CA TRP A 473 30.04 3.94 -3.71
C TRP A 473 29.36 2.55 -3.74
N TRP A 474 29.83 1.62 -2.91
CA TRP A 474 29.19 0.29 -2.79
C TRP A 474 27.78 0.35 -2.18
N GLY A 475 27.48 1.31 -1.32
CA GLY A 475 26.14 1.56 -0.77
C GLY A 475 25.17 1.94 -1.87
N TYR A 476 25.56 2.83 -2.80
CA TYR A 476 24.75 3.13 -3.97
C TYR A 476 24.56 1.93 -4.90
N VAL A 477 25.59 1.11 -5.08
CA VAL A 477 25.46 -0.14 -5.88
C VAL A 477 24.44 -1.08 -5.26
N ILE A 478 24.48 -1.29 -3.95
CA ILE A 478 23.47 -2.11 -3.25
C ILE A 478 22.06 -1.51 -3.42
N GLY A 479 21.92 -0.19 -3.25
CA GLY A 479 20.64 0.48 -3.45
C GLY A 479 20.08 0.27 -4.86
N TRP A 480 20.88 0.45 -5.89
CA TRP A 480 20.47 0.19 -7.26
C TRP A 480 20.18 -1.29 -7.55
N LEU A 481 20.91 -2.22 -6.95
CA LEU A 481 20.61 -3.65 -7.05
C LEU A 481 19.25 -3.98 -6.41
N LEU A 482 18.91 -3.37 -5.27
CA LEU A 482 17.58 -3.51 -4.66
C LEU A 482 16.48 -2.98 -5.59
N ALA A 483 16.66 -1.79 -6.17
CA ALA A 483 15.69 -1.22 -7.10
C ALA A 483 15.54 -2.07 -8.37
N LEU A 484 16.65 -2.46 -8.99
CA LEU A 484 16.65 -3.24 -10.21
C LEU A 484 16.12 -4.67 -9.99
N SER A 485 16.25 -5.24 -8.79
CA SER A 485 15.74 -6.59 -8.49
C SER A 485 14.24 -6.75 -8.79
N SER A 486 13.45 -5.70 -8.56
CA SER A 486 12.03 -5.68 -8.88
C SER A 486 11.77 -5.27 -10.33
N MET A 487 12.44 -4.21 -10.82
CA MET A 487 12.18 -3.64 -12.14
C MET A 487 12.54 -4.60 -13.28
N VAL A 488 13.62 -5.35 -13.14
CA VAL A 488 14.11 -6.30 -14.16
C VAL A 488 13.18 -7.51 -14.32
N CYS A 489 12.33 -7.83 -13.35
CA CYS A 489 11.38 -8.93 -13.44
C CYS A 489 10.46 -8.82 -14.67
N ILE A 490 10.04 -7.61 -15.04
CA ILE A 490 9.14 -7.40 -16.18
C ILE A 490 9.83 -7.70 -17.51
N PRO A 491 10.91 -7.00 -17.92
CA PRO A 491 11.56 -7.25 -19.19
C PRO A 491 12.16 -8.65 -19.28
N LEU A 492 12.71 -9.17 -18.18
CA LEU A 492 13.26 -10.52 -18.14
C LEU A 492 12.19 -11.57 -18.41
N TRP A 493 11.01 -11.42 -17.78
CA TRP A 493 9.89 -12.32 -18.01
C TRP A 493 9.36 -12.24 -19.44
N MET A 494 9.24 -11.04 -19.99
CA MET A 494 8.84 -10.83 -21.39
C MET A 494 9.79 -11.55 -22.34
N VAL A 495 11.11 -11.37 -22.18
CA VAL A 495 12.12 -12.04 -23.01
C VAL A 495 12.03 -13.55 -22.84
N TYR A 496 11.93 -14.05 -21.61
CA TYR A 496 11.79 -15.47 -21.33
C TYR A 496 10.56 -16.08 -22.02
N LYS A 497 9.38 -15.47 -21.87
CA LYS A 497 8.13 -15.98 -22.48
C LYS A 497 8.18 -15.92 -24.01
N ILE A 498 8.69 -14.85 -24.60
CA ILE A 498 8.83 -14.74 -26.04
C ILE A 498 9.82 -15.79 -26.59
N SER A 499 10.90 -16.08 -25.87
CA SER A 499 11.90 -17.06 -26.29
C SER A 499 11.41 -18.52 -26.17
N THR A 500 10.57 -18.81 -25.18
CA THR A 500 10.07 -20.17 -24.92
C THR A 500 8.82 -20.54 -25.73
N THR A 501 8.09 -19.55 -26.26
CA THR A 501 6.88 -19.77 -27.07
C THR A 501 7.26 -20.10 -28.50
N GLN A 502 6.61 -21.10 -29.10
CA GLN A 502 6.85 -21.49 -30.50
C GLN A 502 6.10 -20.60 -31.48
N GLY A 503 6.63 -20.43 -32.70
CA GLY A 503 6.03 -19.62 -33.78
C GLY A 503 6.87 -18.42 -34.19
N THR A 504 6.37 -17.60 -35.10
CA THR A 504 6.98 -16.33 -35.48
C THR A 504 6.87 -15.30 -34.35
N LEU A 505 7.72 -14.30 -34.30
CA LEU A 505 7.69 -13.27 -33.25
C LEU A 505 6.31 -12.62 -33.09
N ARG A 506 5.64 -12.35 -34.22
CA ARG A 506 4.29 -11.75 -34.23
C ARG A 506 3.25 -12.69 -33.61
N GLU A 507 3.26 -13.96 -33.98
CA GLU A 507 2.36 -14.98 -33.44
C GLU A 507 2.59 -15.19 -31.93
N ARG A 508 3.86 -15.25 -31.50
CA ARG A 508 4.22 -15.34 -30.08
C ARG A 508 3.65 -14.20 -29.27
N ILE A 509 3.84 -12.96 -29.73
CA ILE A 509 3.32 -11.77 -29.04
C ILE A 509 1.78 -11.80 -29.03
N GLN A 510 1.13 -12.12 -30.15
CA GLN A 510 -0.34 -12.21 -30.20
C GLN A 510 -0.91 -13.27 -29.24
N LEU A 511 -0.24 -14.42 -29.13
CA LEU A 511 -0.62 -15.47 -28.20
C LEU A 511 -0.45 -15.04 -26.74
N LEU A 512 0.68 -14.38 -26.42
CA LEU A 512 1.02 -13.97 -25.05
C LEU A 512 0.23 -12.75 -24.55
N ILE A 513 -0.36 -11.98 -25.44
CA ILE A 513 -1.26 -10.85 -25.11
C ILE A 513 -2.69 -11.32 -24.89
N ARG A 514 -3.05 -12.49 -25.43
CA ARG A 514 -4.41 -13.00 -25.34
C ARG A 514 -4.77 -13.36 -23.90
N PRO A 515 -5.89 -12.85 -23.36
CA PRO A 515 -6.39 -13.23 -22.04
C PRO A 515 -6.77 -14.71 -21.97
N SER A 516 -6.71 -15.30 -20.77
CA SER A 516 -7.12 -16.68 -20.54
C SER A 516 -8.62 -16.88 -20.79
N ASP A 517 -8.97 -18.02 -21.36
CA ASP A 517 -10.37 -18.40 -21.60
C ASP A 517 -11.14 -18.71 -20.28
N ASP A 518 -10.43 -18.87 -19.14
CA ASP A 518 -10.99 -19.11 -17.81
C ASP A 518 -11.55 -17.85 -17.13
N LEU A 519 -11.39 -16.67 -17.75
CA LEU A 519 -11.92 -15.43 -17.19
C LEU A 519 -13.45 -15.39 -17.31
N PRO A 520 -14.16 -14.76 -16.35
CA PRO A 520 -15.60 -14.56 -16.45
C PRO A 520 -15.97 -13.84 -17.75
N LYS A 521 -16.89 -14.41 -18.53
CA LYS A 521 -17.38 -13.77 -19.76
C LYS A 521 -18.47 -12.77 -19.38
N THR A 522 -18.37 -11.56 -19.90
CA THR A 522 -19.39 -10.53 -19.70
C THR A 522 -20.71 -10.94 -20.36
N LYS A 523 -21.84 -10.43 -19.85
CA LYS A 523 -23.16 -10.68 -20.45
C LYS A 523 -23.19 -10.36 -21.95
N ARG A 524 -22.56 -9.26 -22.35
CA ARG A 524 -22.44 -8.89 -23.78
C ARG A 524 -21.63 -9.90 -24.60
N GLU A 525 -20.57 -10.48 -24.03
CA GLU A 525 -19.80 -11.55 -24.71
C GLU A 525 -20.62 -12.84 -24.78
N GLN A 526 -21.36 -13.18 -23.71
CA GLN A 526 -22.26 -14.33 -23.72
C GLN A 526 -23.37 -14.17 -24.75
N GLU A 527 -24.00 -13.00 -24.84
CA GLU A 527 -25.02 -12.69 -25.86
C GLU A 527 -24.46 -12.77 -27.29
N ARG A 528 -23.26 -12.24 -27.52
CA ARG A 528 -22.57 -12.37 -28.81
C ARG A 528 -22.28 -13.83 -29.17
N LEU A 529 -21.80 -14.61 -28.23
CA LEU A 529 -21.57 -16.04 -28.43
C LEU A 529 -22.87 -16.77 -28.73
N LEU A 530 -23.95 -16.49 -27.99
CA LEU A 530 -25.27 -17.05 -28.24
C LEU A 530 -25.79 -16.65 -29.62
N ALA A 531 -25.59 -15.41 -30.05
CA ALA A 531 -25.98 -14.93 -31.38
C ALA A 531 -25.21 -15.62 -32.52
N ILE A 532 -23.92 -15.95 -32.29
CA ILE A 532 -23.08 -16.68 -33.27
C ILE A 532 -23.49 -18.16 -33.35
N PHE A 533 -23.87 -18.76 -32.22
CA PHE A 533 -24.28 -20.16 -32.16
C PHE A 533 -25.80 -20.37 -32.26
N ALA A 534 -26.64 -19.30 -32.35
CA ALA A 534 -28.05 -19.42 -32.66
C ALA A 534 -28.17 -19.94 -34.11
N PRO A 535 -28.85 -21.08 -34.36
CA PRO A 535 -29.09 -21.51 -35.72
C PRO A 535 -29.86 -20.42 -36.44
N GLU A 536 -29.44 -20.07 -37.68
CA GLU A 536 -30.21 -19.22 -38.58
C GLU A 536 -31.61 -19.79 -38.65
N VAL A 537 -32.57 -19.16 -37.97
CA VAL A 537 -33.99 -19.46 -38.17
C VAL A 537 -34.32 -18.96 -39.58
N ASP A 538 -34.39 -19.90 -40.48
CA ASP A 538 -34.77 -19.69 -41.88
C ASP A 538 -36.18 -19.07 -41.90
N THR A 539 -36.26 -17.74 -42.02
CA THR A 539 -37.51 -16.96 -42.05
C THR A 539 -38.26 -17.07 -43.39
N THR A 540 -37.94 -18.07 -44.20
CA THR A 540 -38.56 -18.28 -45.52
C THR A 540 -39.73 -19.27 -45.53
N LYS A 541 -40.25 -19.69 -44.38
CA LYS A 541 -41.48 -20.51 -44.35
C LYS A 541 -42.55 -19.97 -43.40
N THR A 542 -43.15 -18.84 -43.74
CA THR A 542 -44.48 -18.48 -43.25
C THR A 542 -45.43 -18.24 -44.40
N THR A 543 -45.99 -19.30 -44.88
CA THR A 543 -47.30 -19.26 -45.55
C THR A 543 -48.16 -20.35 -45.00
N ASN A 544 -49.27 -19.90 -44.38
CA ASN A 544 -50.54 -20.62 -44.18
C ASN A 544 -50.56 -21.86 -43.27
N GLY A 545 -51.24 -21.72 -42.12
CA GLY A 545 -51.72 -22.82 -41.32
C GLY A 545 -52.45 -22.36 -40.06
N TYR A 546 -53.74 -22.12 -40.21
CA TYR A 546 -54.71 -22.06 -39.09
C TYR A 546 -54.55 -23.28 -38.20
N PHE A 547 -54.41 -23.10 -36.88
CA PHE A 547 -54.74 -24.12 -35.88
C PHE A 547 -55.53 -23.53 -34.73
N PRO A 548 -56.54 -24.26 -34.26
CA PRO A 548 -57.52 -23.78 -33.29
C PRO A 548 -56.97 -23.90 -31.85
N VAL A 549 -57.45 -22.97 -31.04
CA VAL A 549 -57.30 -22.93 -29.59
C VAL A 549 -57.92 -24.19 -28.96
N SER A 550 -57.17 -24.88 -28.09
CA SER A 550 -57.75 -25.76 -27.09
C SER A 550 -57.31 -25.30 -25.70
N GLU A 551 -58.28 -24.79 -24.96
CA GLU A 551 -58.28 -24.68 -23.53
C GLU A 551 -58.15 -26.04 -22.86
N ALA A 552 -57.36 -26.17 -21.85
CA ALA A 552 -57.37 -27.07 -20.67
C ALA A 552 -55.91 -27.19 -20.18
N ASP A 553 -55.53 -27.11 -18.97
CA ASP A 553 -56.13 -27.21 -17.64
C ASP A 553 -55.13 -26.54 -16.64
N SER A 554 -55.69 -25.82 -15.71
CA SER A 554 -55.14 -25.49 -14.42
C SER A 554 -54.95 -26.76 -13.56
N ASN A 555 -53.82 -26.83 -12.83
CA ASN A 555 -53.55 -27.53 -11.58
C ASN A 555 -52.26 -28.38 -11.61
N LEU A 556 -51.19 -27.88 -11.03
CA LEU A 556 -50.49 -28.44 -9.85
C LEU A 556 -49.23 -27.58 -9.58
#